data_e682149af77580a322c7b6529c701082
#
_entry.id   e682149af77580a322c7b6529c701082
#
_cell.length_a   1.000
_cell.length_b   1.000
_cell.length_c   1.000
_cell.angle_alpha   90.00
_cell.angle_beta   90.00
_cell.angle_gamma   90.00
#
_symmetry.space_group_name_H-M   'P 1'
#
loop_
_entity.id
_entity.type
_entity.pdbx_description
1 polymer ?
#
loop_
_entity_poly.entity_id
_entity_poly.type
_entity_poly.pdbx_seq_one_letter_code
_entity_poly.pdbx_strand_id
1 'polypeptide(L)'
;MPEESALRLLRAAAALGLAEERSDGVFALGASGAALLGSPGLRDMIAHHGLVYADLVDPVGLLRAGGAAKGLSSFWPYAVSADAEQSAPEAVSPYSALMAATQPGVAADVLAAYDVRRHRRLLDVGGGEGVFAAAAARAAPALEVAVFDLPAVAARAEARFAAQGLAPRAQAYGGDFLAGRLPEGHDVITLVRILHDHSDAGVGAILSRIREALAPGGCLVIAEPMSAAPKPDPVSDAYFGLYLLAMGRGRARRPAELKAFLREAGFRRFAMPATRTPSLLRVLVARL
;
A
#
# COMPACT_ATOMS: atom_id res chain seq x y z
N MET A 1 -20.67 -31.42 5.23
CA MET A 1 -20.07 -31.22 6.57
C MET A 1 -21.07 -31.78 7.59
N PRO A 2 -20.65 -32.57 8.60
CA PRO A 2 -21.52 -33.01 9.69
C PRO A 2 -22.11 -31.80 10.44
N GLU A 3 -23.35 -31.96 10.94
CA GLU A 3 -24.08 -30.87 11.62
C GLU A 3 -23.33 -30.33 12.84
N GLU A 4 -22.79 -31.22 13.68
CA GLU A 4 -22.00 -30.82 14.84
C GLU A 4 -20.77 -29.96 14.46
N SER A 5 -20.10 -30.32 13.35
CA SER A 5 -18.97 -29.54 12.84
C SER A 5 -19.41 -28.18 12.30
N ALA A 6 -20.57 -28.09 11.66
CA ALA A 6 -21.15 -26.85 11.19
C ALA A 6 -21.51 -25.90 12.36
N LEU A 7 -22.16 -26.44 13.39
CA LEU A 7 -22.50 -25.70 14.62
C LEU A 7 -21.24 -25.17 15.31
N ARG A 8 -20.20 -26.00 15.42
CA ARG A 8 -18.91 -25.59 16.02
C ARG A 8 -18.28 -24.42 15.25
N LEU A 9 -18.27 -24.52 13.91
CA LEU A 9 -17.74 -23.45 13.05
C LEU A 9 -18.56 -22.15 13.17
N LEU A 10 -19.89 -22.26 13.13
CA LEU A 10 -20.78 -21.09 13.21
C LEU A 10 -20.72 -20.41 14.58
N ARG A 11 -20.63 -21.17 15.67
CA ARG A 11 -20.44 -20.61 17.01
C ARG A 11 -19.08 -19.94 17.18
N ALA A 12 -18.01 -20.49 16.59
CA ALA A 12 -16.72 -19.82 16.54
C ALA A 12 -16.79 -18.52 15.73
N ALA A 13 -17.48 -18.52 14.58
CA ALA A 13 -17.72 -17.33 13.78
C ALA A 13 -18.54 -16.27 14.54
N ALA A 14 -19.53 -16.70 15.33
CA ALA A 14 -20.34 -15.81 16.17
C ALA A 14 -19.50 -15.18 17.30
N ALA A 15 -18.63 -15.95 17.93
CA ALA A 15 -17.70 -15.43 18.95
C ALA A 15 -16.73 -14.37 18.39
N LEU A 16 -16.44 -14.40 17.09
CA LEU A 16 -15.63 -13.40 16.37
C LEU A 16 -16.46 -12.27 15.74
N GLY A 17 -17.79 -12.25 15.94
CA GLY A 17 -18.68 -11.25 15.37
C GLY A 17 -18.91 -11.40 13.85
N LEU A 18 -18.44 -12.50 13.25
CA LEU A 18 -18.65 -12.80 11.82
C LEU A 18 -20.07 -13.32 11.58
N ALA A 19 -20.62 -14.05 12.54
CA ALA A 19 -22.00 -14.52 12.56
C ALA A 19 -22.69 -14.06 13.84
N GLU A 20 -24.00 -14.26 13.93
CA GLU A 20 -24.84 -14.00 15.10
C GLU A 20 -25.79 -15.19 15.29
N GLU A 21 -25.77 -15.81 16.46
CA GLU A 21 -26.74 -16.86 16.80
C GLU A 21 -28.01 -16.19 17.34
N ARG A 22 -29.12 -16.23 16.61
CA ARG A 22 -30.40 -15.59 16.96
C ARG A 22 -31.26 -16.43 17.83
N SER A 23 -31.24 -17.74 17.59
CA SER A 23 -31.91 -18.76 18.40
C SER A 23 -31.13 -20.04 18.28
N ASP A 24 -31.46 -21.05 19.10
CA ASP A 24 -30.68 -22.31 19.10
C ASP A 24 -30.57 -22.93 17.70
N GLY A 25 -29.36 -22.98 17.20
CA GLY A 25 -29.04 -23.50 15.86
C GLY A 25 -29.40 -22.58 14.67
N VAL A 26 -29.92 -21.35 14.90
CA VAL A 26 -30.24 -20.38 13.83
C VAL A 26 -29.22 -19.26 13.81
N PHE A 27 -28.49 -19.16 12.71
CA PHE A 27 -27.44 -18.16 12.56
C PHE A 27 -27.77 -17.14 11.47
N ALA A 28 -27.33 -15.91 11.69
CA ALA A 28 -27.38 -14.82 10.74
C ALA A 28 -25.97 -14.23 10.56
N LEU A 29 -25.84 -13.33 9.60
CA LEU A 29 -24.60 -12.61 9.35
C LEU A 29 -24.37 -11.59 10.48
N GLY A 30 -23.21 -11.65 11.12
CA GLY A 30 -22.78 -10.67 12.12
C GLY A 30 -22.26 -9.38 11.48
N ALA A 31 -22.08 -8.32 12.27
CA ALA A 31 -21.63 -7.02 11.78
C ALA A 31 -20.25 -7.09 11.07
N SER A 32 -19.28 -7.81 11.64
CA SER A 32 -17.97 -8.00 11.02
C SER A 32 -18.08 -8.84 9.74
N GLY A 33 -18.95 -9.85 9.71
CA GLY A 33 -19.22 -10.66 8.52
C GLY A 33 -19.84 -9.84 7.39
N ALA A 34 -20.78 -8.95 7.71
CA ALA A 34 -21.38 -8.03 6.74
C ALA A 34 -20.33 -7.07 6.14
N ALA A 35 -19.46 -6.52 6.98
CA ALA A 35 -18.36 -5.65 6.54
C ALA A 35 -17.39 -6.40 5.61
N LEU A 36 -17.05 -7.65 5.91
CA LEU A 36 -16.20 -8.49 5.06
C LEU A 36 -16.84 -8.80 3.70
N LEU A 37 -18.13 -9.11 3.66
CA LEU A 37 -18.85 -9.36 2.41
C LEU A 37 -18.91 -8.11 1.54
N GLY A 38 -19.07 -6.94 2.16
CA GLY A 38 -19.05 -5.64 1.47
C GLY A 38 -17.67 -5.17 0.99
N SER A 39 -16.60 -5.90 1.34
CA SER A 39 -15.22 -5.48 1.07
C SER A 39 -14.43 -6.59 0.35
N PRO A 40 -14.58 -6.76 -0.97
CA PRO A 40 -13.88 -7.81 -1.72
C PRO A 40 -12.37 -7.81 -1.50
N GLY A 41 -11.72 -6.66 -1.55
CA GLY A 41 -10.28 -6.54 -1.32
C GLY A 41 -9.82 -6.99 0.07
N LEU A 42 -10.68 -6.88 1.08
CA LEU A 42 -10.37 -7.40 2.42
C LEU A 42 -10.44 -8.92 2.45
N ARG A 43 -11.38 -9.53 1.74
CA ARG A 43 -11.44 -11.00 1.57
C ARG A 43 -10.21 -11.54 0.85
N ASP A 44 -9.77 -10.86 -0.21
CA ASP A 44 -8.58 -11.23 -0.97
C ASP A 44 -7.32 -11.13 -0.09
N MET A 45 -7.25 -10.09 0.76
CA MET A 45 -6.17 -9.95 1.74
C MET A 45 -6.18 -11.07 2.79
N ILE A 46 -7.34 -11.46 3.30
CA ILE A 46 -7.46 -12.60 4.24
C ILE A 46 -7.00 -13.90 3.57
N ALA A 47 -7.38 -14.15 2.32
CA ALA A 47 -6.92 -15.32 1.56
C ALA A 47 -5.39 -15.30 1.37
N HIS A 48 -4.83 -14.13 1.04
CA HIS A 48 -3.38 -13.92 0.93
C HIS A 48 -2.63 -14.25 2.23
N HIS A 49 -3.24 -14.04 3.41
CA HIS A 49 -2.61 -14.37 4.69
C HIS A 49 -2.32 -15.86 4.88
N GLY A 50 -2.89 -16.73 4.06
CA GLY A 50 -2.48 -18.13 4.01
C GLY A 50 -0.98 -18.32 3.73
N LEU A 51 -0.40 -17.47 2.87
CA LEU A 51 1.06 -17.44 2.62
C LEU A 51 1.83 -16.96 3.85
N VAL A 52 1.34 -15.90 4.50
CA VAL A 52 1.96 -15.34 5.71
C VAL A 52 2.02 -16.37 6.82
N TYR A 53 0.91 -17.07 7.08
CA TYR A 53 0.85 -18.11 8.11
C TYR A 53 1.74 -19.30 7.79
N ALA A 54 1.83 -19.71 6.52
CA ALA A 54 2.72 -20.79 6.10
C ALA A 54 4.20 -20.43 6.32
N ASP A 55 4.59 -19.20 5.98
CA ASP A 55 5.95 -18.70 6.14
C ASP A 55 6.32 -18.45 7.63
N LEU A 56 5.35 -18.15 8.48
CA LEU A 56 5.53 -17.91 9.92
C LEU A 56 5.33 -19.16 10.79
N VAL A 57 5.30 -20.36 10.24
CA VAL A 57 5.26 -21.62 11.02
C VAL A 57 6.52 -21.77 11.89
N ASP A 58 7.69 -21.35 11.39
CA ASP A 58 8.92 -21.22 12.17
C ASP A 58 9.48 -19.78 12.10
N PRO A 59 8.94 -18.85 12.91
CA PRO A 59 9.37 -17.47 12.87
C PRO A 59 10.79 -17.29 13.40
N VAL A 60 11.28 -18.19 14.27
CA VAL A 60 12.66 -18.15 14.79
C VAL A 60 13.64 -18.55 13.69
N GLY A 61 13.34 -19.60 12.93
CA GLY A 61 14.12 -20.00 11.76
C GLY A 61 14.19 -18.88 10.72
N LEU A 62 13.06 -18.23 10.44
CA LEU A 62 12.99 -17.08 9.53
C LEU A 62 13.86 -15.90 9.99
N LEU A 63 13.81 -15.56 11.28
CA LEU A 63 14.65 -14.49 11.88
C LEU A 63 16.13 -14.83 11.78
N ARG A 64 16.53 -16.08 12.06
CA ARG A 64 17.92 -16.54 11.94
C ARG A 64 18.42 -16.54 10.49
N ALA A 65 17.55 -16.82 9.53
CA ALA A 65 17.88 -16.75 8.10
C ALA A 65 17.95 -15.33 7.55
N GLY A 66 17.56 -14.30 8.33
CA GLY A 66 17.52 -12.91 7.87
C GLY A 66 16.35 -12.55 6.99
N GLY A 67 15.29 -13.37 6.97
CA GLY A 67 14.07 -13.14 6.20
C GLY A 67 14.03 -13.91 4.88
N ALA A 68 13.18 -13.46 3.95
CA ALA A 68 12.97 -14.05 2.61
C ALA A 68 12.40 -15.47 2.63
N ALA A 69 11.21 -15.65 3.22
CA ALA A 69 10.48 -16.90 3.15
C ALA A 69 9.98 -17.19 1.72
N LYS A 70 9.94 -18.47 1.36
CA LYS A 70 9.64 -18.87 -0.04
C LYS A 70 8.24 -18.49 -0.53
N GLY A 71 7.24 -18.46 0.36
CA GLY A 71 5.87 -18.17 -0.01
C GLY A 71 5.67 -16.69 -0.35
N LEU A 72 5.91 -15.83 0.61
CA LEU A 72 5.68 -14.40 0.47
C LEU A 72 6.67 -13.75 -0.50
N SER A 73 7.96 -14.07 -0.42
CA SER A 73 8.96 -13.49 -1.30
C SER A 73 8.73 -13.81 -2.78
N SER A 74 8.19 -15.00 -3.10
CA SER A 74 7.85 -15.37 -4.48
C SER A 74 6.57 -14.70 -4.99
N PHE A 75 5.67 -14.31 -4.08
CA PHE A 75 4.46 -13.55 -4.43
C PHE A 75 4.79 -12.10 -4.83
N TRP A 76 5.96 -11.60 -4.43
CA TRP A 76 6.47 -10.26 -4.72
C TRP A 76 7.59 -10.31 -5.77
N PRO A 77 7.29 -10.42 -7.06
CA PRO A 77 8.31 -10.57 -8.10
C PRO A 77 9.31 -9.39 -8.12
N TYR A 78 8.89 -8.21 -7.71
CA TYR A 78 9.75 -7.02 -7.62
C TYR A 78 10.74 -7.04 -6.43
N ALA A 79 10.50 -7.88 -5.43
CA ALA A 79 11.39 -7.97 -4.28
C ALA A 79 12.68 -8.75 -4.60
N VAL A 80 12.65 -9.62 -5.61
CA VAL A 80 13.71 -10.59 -5.89
C VAL A 80 14.48 -10.29 -7.16
N SER A 81 13.90 -9.58 -8.14
CA SER A 81 14.49 -9.32 -9.45
C SER A 81 15.17 -7.94 -9.52
N ALA A 82 16.44 -7.92 -9.92
CA ALA A 82 17.12 -6.69 -10.33
C ALA A 82 16.56 -6.15 -11.67
N ASP A 83 15.88 -7.01 -12.44
CA ASP A 83 15.29 -6.70 -13.75
C ASP A 83 13.76 -6.64 -13.66
N ALA A 84 13.23 -5.83 -12.74
CA ALA A 84 11.79 -5.67 -12.54
C ALA A 84 11.05 -5.24 -13.83
N GLU A 85 11.72 -4.49 -14.71
CA GLU A 85 11.19 -4.07 -16.03
C GLU A 85 10.91 -5.24 -16.97
N GLN A 86 11.61 -6.36 -16.81
CA GLN A 86 11.49 -7.56 -17.68
C GLN A 86 10.53 -8.60 -17.11
N SER A 87 9.91 -8.35 -15.94
CA SER A 87 8.94 -9.29 -15.36
C SER A 87 7.76 -9.49 -16.29
N ALA A 88 7.45 -10.75 -16.59
CA ALA A 88 6.33 -11.09 -17.46
C ALA A 88 5.00 -10.53 -16.87
N PRO A 89 4.11 -9.99 -17.71
CA PRO A 89 2.83 -9.40 -17.25
C PRO A 89 2.00 -10.32 -16.37
N GLU A 90 2.08 -11.63 -16.60
CA GLU A 90 1.35 -12.65 -15.84
C GLU A 90 1.91 -12.85 -14.42
N ALA A 91 3.22 -12.73 -14.22
CA ALA A 91 3.84 -12.86 -12.89
C ALA A 91 3.51 -11.69 -11.96
N VAL A 92 3.24 -10.52 -12.54
CA VAL A 92 2.89 -9.27 -11.83
C VAL A 92 1.42 -9.22 -11.43
N SER A 93 0.58 -9.99 -12.13
CA SER A 93 -0.89 -9.87 -12.09
C SER A 93 -1.51 -10.13 -10.70
N PRO A 94 -1.20 -11.23 -9.97
CA PRO A 94 -1.85 -11.52 -8.70
C PRO A 94 -1.54 -10.49 -7.62
N TYR A 95 -0.29 -10.03 -7.56
CA TYR A 95 0.14 -9.00 -6.64
C TYR A 95 -0.54 -7.65 -6.92
N SER A 96 -0.47 -7.18 -8.18
CA SER A 96 -1.09 -5.91 -8.57
C SER A 96 -2.61 -5.93 -8.33
N ALA A 97 -3.29 -7.06 -8.60
CA ALA A 97 -4.71 -7.22 -8.33
C ALA A 97 -5.04 -7.11 -6.84
N LEU A 98 -4.26 -7.77 -5.96
CA LEU A 98 -4.44 -7.69 -4.51
C LEU A 98 -4.23 -6.26 -3.99
N MET A 99 -3.17 -5.59 -4.46
CA MET A 99 -2.91 -4.19 -4.09
C MET A 99 -4.04 -3.28 -4.57
N ALA A 100 -4.48 -3.43 -5.81
CA ALA A 100 -5.60 -2.66 -6.36
C ALA A 100 -6.91 -2.88 -5.58
N ALA A 101 -7.20 -4.12 -5.16
CA ALA A 101 -8.40 -4.47 -4.41
C ALA A 101 -8.43 -3.85 -3.00
N THR A 102 -7.28 -3.67 -2.35
CA THR A 102 -7.16 -3.07 -1.01
C THR A 102 -6.97 -1.55 -1.03
N GLN A 103 -6.56 -0.99 -2.16
CA GLN A 103 -6.24 0.43 -2.30
C GLN A 103 -7.41 1.40 -2.06
N PRO A 104 -8.70 1.09 -2.35
CA PRO A 104 -9.79 2.04 -2.10
C PRO A 104 -9.89 2.52 -0.65
N GLY A 105 -9.71 1.62 0.32
CA GLY A 105 -9.70 1.98 1.75
C GLY A 105 -8.53 2.90 2.12
N VAL A 106 -7.34 2.57 1.62
CA VAL A 106 -6.13 3.39 1.79
C VAL A 106 -6.31 4.76 1.16
N ALA A 107 -6.83 4.82 -0.07
CA ALA A 107 -7.09 6.08 -0.77
C ALA A 107 -8.07 6.97 0.01
N ALA A 108 -9.14 6.40 0.55
CA ALA A 108 -10.11 7.12 1.35
C ALA A 108 -9.48 7.71 2.63
N ASP A 109 -8.57 6.99 3.29
CA ASP A 109 -7.87 7.47 4.47
C ASP A 109 -6.85 8.57 4.15
N VAL A 110 -6.08 8.42 3.06
CA VAL A 110 -5.13 9.45 2.61
C VAL A 110 -5.86 10.74 2.22
N LEU A 111 -6.94 10.64 1.43
CA LEU A 111 -7.71 11.79 0.98
C LEU A 111 -8.48 12.49 2.11
N ALA A 112 -8.86 11.75 3.15
CA ALA A 112 -9.42 12.34 4.36
C ALA A 112 -8.38 13.11 5.19
N ALA A 113 -7.12 12.62 5.20
CA ALA A 113 -6.02 13.24 5.95
C ALA A 113 -5.36 14.40 5.20
N TYR A 114 -5.36 14.36 3.86
CA TYR A 114 -4.67 15.34 3.03
C TYR A 114 -5.56 15.87 1.89
N ASP A 115 -5.74 17.19 1.87
CA ASP A 115 -6.57 17.85 0.85
C ASP A 115 -5.80 18.05 -0.46
N VAL A 116 -6.04 17.19 -1.45
CA VAL A 116 -5.42 17.24 -2.78
C VAL A 116 -6.01 18.34 -3.68
N ARG A 117 -7.15 18.96 -3.34
CA ARG A 117 -7.81 20.01 -4.14
C ARG A 117 -7.00 21.30 -4.23
N ARG A 118 -5.99 21.46 -3.37
CA ARG A 118 -5.06 22.61 -3.39
C ARG A 118 -3.96 22.49 -4.44
N HIS A 119 -3.93 21.35 -5.16
CA HIS A 119 -2.91 21.04 -6.15
C HIS A 119 -3.50 21.04 -7.56
N ARG A 120 -2.62 21.16 -8.55
CA ARG A 120 -2.97 21.13 -9.97
C ARG A 120 -2.53 19.83 -10.64
N ARG A 121 -1.35 19.33 -10.29
CA ARG A 121 -0.75 18.17 -10.95
C ARG A 121 -0.17 17.21 -9.90
N LEU A 122 -0.75 16.02 -9.81
CA LEU A 122 -0.32 14.96 -8.92
C LEU A 122 0.41 13.87 -9.71
N LEU A 123 1.56 13.43 -9.20
CA LEU A 123 2.25 12.23 -9.65
C LEU A 123 2.25 11.19 -8.52
N ASP A 124 1.65 10.02 -8.78
CA ASP A 124 1.65 8.88 -7.87
C ASP A 124 2.76 7.91 -8.29
N VAL A 125 3.89 7.93 -7.57
CA VAL A 125 5.05 7.10 -7.86
C VAL A 125 4.90 5.73 -7.21
N GLY A 126 5.00 4.68 -8.03
CA GLY A 126 4.61 3.32 -7.63
C GLY A 126 3.09 3.19 -7.49
N GLY A 127 2.33 3.98 -8.25
CA GLY A 127 0.88 4.08 -8.12
C GLY A 127 0.08 2.87 -8.59
N GLY A 128 0.75 1.78 -8.98
CA GLY A 128 0.12 0.54 -9.38
C GLY A 128 -0.84 0.75 -10.55
N GLU A 129 -1.99 0.11 -10.49
CA GLU A 129 -3.05 0.24 -11.50
C GLU A 129 -3.84 1.58 -11.42
N GLY A 130 -3.31 2.60 -10.72
CA GLY A 130 -3.88 3.94 -10.68
C GLY A 130 -5.15 4.10 -9.82
N VAL A 131 -5.38 3.22 -8.87
CA VAL A 131 -6.58 3.27 -8.00
C VAL A 131 -6.58 4.54 -7.13
N PHE A 132 -5.44 4.87 -6.50
CA PHE A 132 -5.31 6.08 -5.70
C PHE A 132 -5.40 7.34 -6.57
N ALA A 133 -4.66 7.40 -7.69
CA ALA A 133 -4.70 8.53 -8.61
C ALA A 133 -6.12 8.79 -9.14
N ALA A 134 -6.86 7.73 -9.51
CA ALA A 134 -8.26 7.85 -9.92
C ALA A 134 -9.17 8.36 -8.80
N ALA A 135 -8.95 7.94 -7.56
CA ALA A 135 -9.69 8.44 -6.40
C ALA A 135 -9.39 9.93 -6.14
N ALA A 136 -8.12 10.34 -6.23
CA ALA A 136 -7.70 11.73 -6.11
C ALA A 136 -8.32 12.63 -7.21
N ALA A 137 -8.33 12.13 -8.46
CA ALA A 137 -8.95 12.82 -9.58
C ALA A 137 -10.46 13.04 -9.40
N ARG A 138 -11.17 12.07 -8.80
CA ARG A 138 -12.59 12.24 -8.47
C ARG A 138 -12.83 13.20 -7.33
N ALA A 139 -11.97 13.17 -6.30
CA ALA A 139 -12.06 14.05 -5.14
C ALA A 139 -11.75 15.52 -5.51
N ALA A 140 -10.94 15.74 -6.55
CA ALA A 140 -10.50 17.05 -7.02
C ALA A 140 -10.72 17.19 -8.55
N PRO A 141 -11.88 17.70 -9.02
CA PRO A 141 -12.19 17.76 -10.45
C PRO A 141 -11.22 18.57 -11.31
N ALA A 142 -10.51 19.54 -10.73
CA ALA A 142 -9.51 20.34 -11.41
C ALA A 142 -8.09 19.75 -11.40
N LEU A 143 -7.88 18.62 -10.67
CA LEU A 143 -6.58 17.99 -10.52
C LEU A 143 -6.27 17.11 -11.73
N GLU A 144 -5.14 17.35 -12.38
CA GLU A 144 -4.52 16.41 -13.30
C GLU A 144 -3.75 15.38 -12.49
N VAL A 145 -3.85 14.10 -12.84
CA VAL A 145 -3.17 13.03 -12.12
C VAL A 145 -2.30 12.21 -13.08
N ALA A 146 -1.19 11.74 -12.58
CA ALA A 146 -0.34 10.81 -13.30
C ALA A 146 0.07 9.67 -12.37
N VAL A 147 0.30 8.50 -12.95
CA VAL A 147 0.95 7.35 -12.31
C VAL A 147 2.31 7.14 -12.95
N PHE A 148 3.32 6.81 -12.16
CA PHE A 148 4.59 6.29 -12.64
C PHE A 148 4.82 4.91 -12.01
N ASP A 149 4.89 3.89 -12.85
CA ASP A 149 5.10 2.50 -12.41
C ASP A 149 5.79 1.70 -13.52
N LEU A 150 6.14 0.45 -13.28
CA LEU A 150 6.69 -0.43 -14.30
C LEU A 150 5.80 -0.45 -15.57
N PRO A 151 6.37 -0.57 -16.77
CA PRO A 151 5.61 -0.38 -18.02
C PRO A 151 4.35 -1.23 -18.13
N ALA A 152 4.41 -2.51 -17.71
CA ALA A 152 3.25 -3.42 -17.73
C ALA A 152 2.16 -3.01 -16.74
N VAL A 153 2.54 -2.37 -15.62
CA VAL A 153 1.61 -1.89 -14.58
C VAL A 153 0.99 -0.56 -15.01
N ALA A 154 1.80 0.35 -15.54
CA ALA A 154 1.36 1.64 -16.07
C ALA A 154 0.30 1.47 -17.19
N ALA A 155 0.48 0.49 -18.07
CA ALA A 155 -0.52 0.17 -19.10
C ALA A 155 -1.90 -0.22 -18.52
N ARG A 156 -1.93 -0.88 -17.35
CA ARG A 156 -3.19 -1.19 -16.63
C ARG A 156 -3.81 0.05 -16.00
N ALA A 157 -2.98 0.96 -15.48
CA ALA A 157 -3.46 2.24 -14.97
C ALA A 157 -4.12 3.06 -16.08
N GLU A 158 -3.51 3.13 -17.26
CA GLU A 158 -4.07 3.82 -18.41
C GLU A 158 -5.40 3.23 -18.87
N ALA A 159 -5.49 1.90 -18.97
CA ALA A 159 -6.74 1.21 -19.28
C ALA A 159 -7.85 1.51 -18.24
N ARG A 160 -7.49 1.55 -16.96
CA ARG A 160 -8.41 1.94 -15.87
C ARG A 160 -8.86 3.39 -16.02
N PHE A 161 -7.99 4.32 -16.33
CA PHE A 161 -8.34 5.73 -16.52
C PHE A 161 -9.30 5.90 -17.69
N ALA A 162 -9.04 5.20 -18.79
CA ALA A 162 -9.94 5.21 -19.96
C ALA A 162 -11.32 4.64 -19.60
N ALA A 163 -11.38 3.48 -18.94
CA ALA A 163 -12.64 2.84 -18.54
C ALA A 163 -13.48 3.69 -17.56
N GLN A 164 -12.81 4.61 -16.82
CA GLN A 164 -13.46 5.50 -15.85
C GLN A 164 -13.73 6.92 -16.38
N GLY A 165 -13.46 7.18 -17.66
CA GLY A 165 -13.64 8.50 -18.27
C GLY A 165 -12.66 9.56 -17.77
N LEU A 166 -11.51 9.15 -17.22
CA LEU A 166 -10.49 10.05 -16.66
C LEU A 166 -9.37 10.39 -17.66
N ALA A 167 -9.28 9.71 -18.80
CA ALA A 167 -8.20 9.87 -19.78
C ALA A 167 -7.86 11.34 -20.14
N PRO A 168 -8.79 12.30 -20.21
CA PRO A 168 -8.44 13.70 -20.53
C PRO A 168 -7.55 14.38 -19.46
N ARG A 169 -7.49 13.85 -18.23
CA ARG A 169 -6.73 14.45 -17.12
C ARG A 169 -5.98 13.44 -16.25
N ALA A 170 -5.85 12.20 -16.73
CA ALA A 170 -5.13 11.13 -16.07
C ALA A 170 -4.21 10.45 -17.08
N GLN A 171 -2.94 10.27 -16.71
CA GLN A 171 -1.90 9.69 -17.55
C GLN A 171 -1.16 8.59 -16.79
N ALA A 172 -0.49 7.68 -17.51
CA ALA A 172 0.41 6.70 -16.91
C ALA A 172 1.74 6.68 -17.65
N TYR A 173 2.83 6.67 -16.90
CA TYR A 173 4.19 6.63 -17.40
C TYR A 173 4.86 5.33 -16.95
N GLY A 174 5.45 4.60 -17.89
CA GLY A 174 6.22 3.39 -17.62
C GLY A 174 7.68 3.67 -17.33
N GLY A 175 8.23 3.07 -16.28
CA GLY A 175 9.65 3.14 -15.96
C GLY A 175 9.95 2.58 -14.56
N ASP A 176 11.24 2.48 -14.25
CA ASP A 176 11.72 2.10 -12.92
C ASP A 176 12.09 3.35 -12.11
N PHE A 177 11.37 3.61 -11.03
CA PHE A 177 11.64 4.75 -10.15
C PHE A 177 12.94 4.61 -9.32
N LEU A 178 13.58 3.43 -9.31
CA LEU A 178 14.89 3.23 -8.71
C LEU A 178 16.04 3.60 -9.68
N ALA A 179 15.83 3.50 -10.99
CA ALA A 179 16.86 3.71 -12.00
C ALA A 179 16.55 4.89 -12.94
N GLY A 180 15.27 5.11 -13.28
CA GLY A 180 14.83 6.09 -14.26
C GLY A 180 14.62 7.51 -13.72
N ARG A 181 14.36 8.45 -14.65
CA ARG A 181 13.91 9.82 -14.32
C ARG A 181 12.39 9.82 -14.17
N LEU A 182 11.91 10.54 -13.16
CA LEU A 182 10.48 10.75 -12.95
C LEU A 182 9.97 11.89 -13.83
N PRO A 183 8.69 11.87 -14.24
CA PRO A 183 8.04 12.99 -14.91
C PRO A 183 8.06 14.25 -14.05
N GLU A 184 8.47 15.36 -14.63
CA GLU A 184 8.65 16.64 -13.94
C GLU A 184 7.38 17.51 -13.97
N GLY A 185 7.36 18.55 -13.14
CA GLY A 185 6.33 19.60 -13.17
C GLY A 185 5.07 19.27 -12.37
N HIS A 186 5.12 18.31 -11.48
CA HIS A 186 4.05 17.97 -10.55
C HIS A 186 4.23 18.75 -9.24
N ASP A 187 3.17 19.40 -8.76
CA ASP A 187 3.20 20.19 -7.52
C ASP A 187 2.85 19.37 -6.28
N VAL A 188 2.41 18.13 -6.47
CA VAL A 188 2.35 17.11 -5.43
C VAL A 188 2.80 15.77 -6.00
N ILE A 189 3.71 15.11 -5.29
CA ILE A 189 4.11 13.73 -5.56
C ILE A 189 3.64 12.87 -4.38
N THR A 190 3.10 11.68 -4.67
CA THR A 190 2.62 10.75 -3.66
C THR A 190 3.42 9.45 -3.70
N LEU A 191 3.69 8.88 -2.51
CA LEU A 191 4.21 7.55 -2.29
C LEU A 191 3.24 6.83 -1.35
N VAL A 192 2.38 5.98 -1.90
CA VAL A 192 1.35 5.28 -1.13
C VAL A 192 1.70 3.81 -1.03
N ARG A 193 2.17 3.38 0.15
CA ARG A 193 2.66 2.02 0.43
C ARG A 193 3.87 1.64 -0.45
N ILE A 194 4.89 2.48 -0.47
CA ILE A 194 6.07 2.29 -1.31
C ILE A 194 7.34 2.13 -0.49
N LEU A 195 7.69 3.11 0.37
CA LEU A 195 9.02 3.15 0.98
C LEU A 195 9.27 1.98 1.93
N HIS A 196 8.23 1.46 2.58
CA HIS A 196 8.35 0.34 3.51
C HIS A 196 8.79 -0.97 2.83
N ASP A 197 8.64 -1.09 1.50
CA ASP A 197 9.07 -2.27 0.72
C ASP A 197 10.52 -2.20 0.27
N HIS A 198 11.19 -1.05 0.46
CA HIS A 198 12.54 -0.82 -0.01
C HIS A 198 13.58 -0.76 1.09
N SER A 199 14.84 -1.12 0.74
CA SER A 199 16.00 -0.93 1.61
C SER A 199 16.25 0.55 1.89
N ASP A 200 17.05 0.86 2.90
CA ASP A 200 17.40 2.25 3.24
C ASP A 200 18.11 2.97 2.09
N ALA A 201 18.98 2.26 1.35
CA ALA A 201 19.60 2.80 0.14
C ALA A 201 18.57 3.09 -0.96
N GLY A 202 17.59 2.19 -1.17
CA GLY A 202 16.50 2.39 -2.12
C GLY A 202 15.64 3.59 -1.75
N VAL A 203 15.31 3.74 -0.46
CA VAL A 203 14.56 4.92 0.02
C VAL A 203 15.30 6.22 -0.28
N GLY A 204 16.62 6.28 0.00
CA GLY A 204 17.44 7.45 -0.33
C GLY A 204 17.41 7.78 -1.84
N ALA A 205 17.55 6.75 -2.70
CA ALA A 205 17.49 6.91 -4.14
C ALA A 205 16.14 7.42 -4.64
N ILE A 206 15.03 6.84 -4.14
CA ILE A 206 13.66 7.27 -4.49
C ILE A 206 13.46 8.74 -4.10
N LEU A 207 13.80 9.11 -2.87
CA LEU A 207 13.58 10.47 -2.37
C LEU A 207 14.42 11.52 -3.10
N SER A 208 15.65 11.17 -3.55
CA SER A 208 16.48 12.06 -4.38
C SER A 208 15.80 12.35 -5.71
N ARG A 209 15.31 11.31 -6.42
CA ARG A 209 14.61 11.46 -7.70
C ARG A 209 13.31 12.25 -7.58
N ILE A 210 12.56 12.02 -6.50
CA ILE A 210 11.36 12.80 -6.21
C ILE A 210 11.72 14.27 -6.01
N ARG A 211 12.81 14.54 -5.29
CA ARG A 211 13.29 15.91 -5.07
C ARG A 211 13.61 16.62 -6.40
N GLU A 212 14.21 15.91 -7.35
CA GLU A 212 14.55 16.42 -8.68
C GLU A 212 13.30 16.71 -9.53
N ALA A 213 12.29 15.81 -9.48
CA ALA A 213 11.09 15.91 -10.30
C ALA A 213 10.02 16.87 -9.74
N LEU A 214 10.08 17.17 -8.43
CA LEU A 214 9.08 18.00 -7.76
C LEU A 214 9.16 19.46 -8.20
N ALA A 215 8.02 20.01 -8.63
CA ALA A 215 7.92 21.42 -9.01
C ALA A 215 8.32 22.36 -7.86
N PRO A 216 8.82 23.56 -8.14
CA PRO A 216 9.11 24.56 -7.10
C PRO A 216 7.89 24.84 -6.22
N GLY A 217 8.09 24.80 -4.90
CA GLY A 217 7.01 24.97 -3.91
C GLY A 217 6.10 23.78 -3.72
N GLY A 218 6.33 22.68 -4.45
CA GLY A 218 5.58 21.44 -4.34
C GLY A 218 5.81 20.70 -3.03
N CYS A 219 5.11 19.59 -2.87
CA CYS A 219 5.26 18.73 -1.70
C CYS A 219 5.22 17.25 -2.03
N LEU A 220 5.85 16.44 -1.19
CA LEU A 220 5.78 15.01 -1.16
C LEU A 220 4.81 14.56 -0.07
N VAL A 221 3.90 13.64 -0.39
CA VAL A 221 2.99 12.98 0.54
C VAL A 221 3.34 11.49 0.60
N ILE A 222 3.80 11.03 1.74
CA ILE A 222 4.09 9.62 2.01
C ILE A 222 2.96 9.05 2.86
N ALA A 223 2.39 7.93 2.44
CA ALA A 223 1.29 7.27 3.15
C ALA A 223 1.56 5.76 3.23
N GLU A 224 1.94 5.27 4.42
CA GLU A 224 2.31 3.88 4.62
C GLU A 224 2.25 3.46 6.09
N PRO A 225 2.34 2.15 6.40
CA PRO A 225 2.58 1.69 7.76
C PRO A 225 3.89 2.26 8.29
N MET A 226 3.85 2.92 9.43
CA MET A 226 5.04 3.46 10.09
C MET A 226 5.15 2.88 11.49
N SER A 227 6.33 2.38 11.84
CA SER A 227 6.62 1.89 13.19
C SER A 227 6.28 2.92 14.24
N ALA A 228 5.64 2.50 15.32
CA ALA A 228 5.14 3.38 16.36
C ALA A 228 6.20 3.57 17.46
N ALA A 229 6.61 4.81 17.70
CA ALA A 229 7.46 5.17 18.82
C ALA A 229 6.83 6.34 19.58
N PRO A 230 6.95 6.41 20.90
CA PRO A 230 7.71 5.54 21.80
C PRO A 230 6.99 4.24 22.23
N LYS A 231 5.68 4.10 21.93
CA LYS A 231 4.90 2.92 22.30
C LYS A 231 4.76 1.98 21.12
N PRO A 232 5.22 0.71 21.22
CA PRO A 232 5.00 -0.29 20.18
C PRO A 232 3.51 -0.47 19.85
N ASP A 233 3.22 -0.72 18.58
CA ASP A 233 1.88 -0.97 18.08
C ASP A 233 1.79 -2.39 17.48
N PRO A 234 0.78 -3.21 17.85
CA PRO A 234 0.71 -4.59 17.38
C PRO A 234 0.66 -4.74 15.86
N VAL A 235 0.07 -3.78 15.15
CA VAL A 235 -0.07 -3.84 13.70
C VAL A 235 1.17 -3.31 13.01
N SER A 236 1.58 -2.08 13.31
CA SER A 236 2.71 -1.47 12.61
C SER A 236 4.07 -2.06 12.99
N ASP A 237 4.26 -2.55 14.22
CA ASP A 237 5.55 -3.09 14.67
C ASP A 237 5.60 -4.62 14.62
N ALA A 238 4.59 -5.35 15.10
CA ALA A 238 4.62 -6.80 15.10
C ALA A 238 4.17 -7.38 13.74
N TYR A 239 2.97 -7.03 13.27
CA TYR A 239 2.45 -7.59 12.03
C TYR A 239 3.31 -7.17 10.83
N PHE A 240 3.49 -5.86 10.57
CA PHE A 240 4.31 -5.41 9.44
C PHE A 240 5.78 -5.76 9.61
N GLY A 241 6.30 -5.83 10.84
CA GLY A 241 7.67 -6.26 11.11
C GLY A 241 7.93 -7.68 10.61
N LEU A 242 7.06 -8.63 10.94
CA LEU A 242 7.19 -10.03 10.51
C LEU A 242 6.79 -10.24 9.04
N TYR A 243 5.78 -9.52 8.56
CA TYR A 243 5.35 -9.57 7.17
C TYR A 243 6.48 -9.14 6.21
N LEU A 244 7.10 -7.98 6.45
CA LEU A 244 8.20 -7.47 5.63
C LEU A 244 9.47 -8.32 5.77
N LEU A 245 9.73 -8.90 6.95
CA LEU A 245 10.79 -9.89 7.13
C LEU A 245 10.56 -11.11 6.23
N ALA A 246 9.33 -11.66 6.20
CA ALA A 246 8.98 -12.80 5.36
C ALA A 246 9.05 -12.47 3.86
N MET A 247 8.72 -11.24 3.47
CA MET A 247 8.95 -10.73 2.11
C MET A 247 10.44 -10.66 1.73
N GLY A 248 11.33 -10.55 2.71
CA GLY A 248 12.78 -10.48 2.50
C GLY A 248 13.33 -9.09 2.18
N ARG A 249 12.49 -8.06 2.16
CA ARG A 249 12.90 -6.67 1.90
C ARG A 249 12.09 -5.67 2.71
N GLY A 250 12.70 -4.50 2.89
CA GLY A 250 12.04 -3.36 3.50
C GLY A 250 11.83 -3.50 5.00
N ARG A 251 11.19 -2.51 5.56
CA ARG A 251 10.77 -2.45 6.97
C ARG A 251 9.83 -1.28 7.23
N ALA A 252 8.96 -1.39 8.21
CA ALA A 252 8.21 -0.26 8.72
C ALA A 252 9.19 0.69 9.45
N ARG A 253 9.32 1.92 8.94
CA ARG A 253 10.22 2.94 9.53
C ARG A 253 9.46 3.84 10.48
N ARG A 254 10.16 4.33 11.50
CA ARG A 254 9.62 5.37 12.37
C ARG A 254 9.50 6.69 11.63
N PRO A 255 8.53 7.54 11.96
CA PRO A 255 8.44 8.88 11.36
C PRO A 255 9.73 9.71 11.48
N ALA A 256 10.48 9.53 12.56
CA ALA A 256 11.77 10.22 12.76
C ALA A 256 12.83 9.78 11.74
N GLU A 257 12.89 8.49 11.42
CA GLU A 257 13.80 7.93 10.41
C GLU A 257 13.44 8.43 9.01
N LEU A 258 12.15 8.38 8.63
CA LEU A 258 11.69 8.94 7.36
C LEU A 258 12.01 10.43 7.23
N LYS A 259 11.83 11.21 8.31
CA LYS A 259 12.22 12.63 8.33
C LYS A 259 13.73 12.83 8.20
N ALA A 260 14.56 11.89 8.67
CA ALA A 260 16.02 11.95 8.46
C ALA A 260 16.36 11.77 6.98
N PHE A 261 15.88 10.72 6.32
CA PHE A 261 16.03 10.53 4.87
C PHE A 261 15.51 11.72 4.05
N LEU A 262 14.37 12.27 4.42
CA LEU A 262 13.80 13.42 3.75
C LEU A 262 14.68 14.68 3.90
N ARG A 263 15.31 14.89 5.08
CA ARG A 263 16.26 16.00 5.27
C ARG A 263 17.50 15.83 4.42
N GLU A 264 18.04 14.63 4.31
CA GLU A 264 19.16 14.30 3.42
C GLU A 264 18.80 14.58 1.96
N ALA A 265 17.57 14.24 1.53
CA ALA A 265 17.06 14.57 0.21
C ALA A 265 16.71 16.07 0.01
N GLY A 266 16.82 16.91 1.03
CA GLY A 266 16.63 18.36 0.92
C GLY A 266 15.30 18.92 1.40
N PHE A 267 14.38 18.08 1.90
CA PHE A 267 13.11 18.55 2.49
C PHE A 267 13.35 19.14 3.89
N ARG A 268 12.63 20.21 4.25
CA ARG A 268 12.85 20.95 5.49
C ARG A 268 11.63 21.06 6.40
N ARG A 269 10.44 21.07 5.85
CA ARG A 269 9.18 21.24 6.60
C ARG A 269 8.35 19.96 6.54
N PHE A 270 7.85 19.53 7.71
CA PHE A 270 7.15 18.26 7.86
C PHE A 270 5.83 18.47 8.61
N ALA A 271 4.79 17.77 8.17
CA ALA A 271 3.51 17.66 8.86
C ALA A 271 3.05 16.19 8.86
N MET A 272 2.37 15.82 9.91
CA MET A 272 1.76 14.48 10.02
C MET A 272 0.27 14.64 10.36
N PRO A 273 -0.59 14.81 9.35
CA PRO A 273 -2.02 14.84 9.58
C PRO A 273 -2.51 13.52 10.16
N ALA A 274 -3.53 13.57 11.02
CA ALA A 274 -4.13 12.39 11.61
C ALA A 274 -4.85 11.56 10.55
N THR A 275 -4.74 10.24 10.66
CA THR A 275 -5.46 9.25 9.86
C THR A 275 -6.49 8.52 10.71
N ARG A 276 -7.48 7.90 10.09
CA ARG A 276 -8.49 7.11 10.80
C ARG A 276 -7.94 5.80 11.34
N THR A 277 -6.94 5.24 10.67
CA THR A 277 -6.33 3.95 10.98
C THR A 277 -4.80 4.07 11.16
N PRO A 278 -4.30 4.81 12.20
CA PRO A 278 -2.89 5.15 12.33
C PRO A 278 -1.94 3.94 12.50
N SER A 279 -2.46 2.79 12.94
CA SER A 279 -1.70 1.54 13.02
C SER A 279 -1.46 0.91 11.64
N LEU A 280 -2.38 1.13 10.69
CA LEU A 280 -2.29 0.61 9.32
C LEU A 280 -1.67 1.63 8.36
N LEU A 281 -1.95 2.92 8.57
CA LEU A 281 -1.56 3.98 7.65
C LEU A 281 -1.32 5.29 8.41
N ARG A 282 -0.13 5.85 8.24
CA ARG A 282 0.20 7.21 8.65
C ARG A 282 0.54 8.05 7.42
N VAL A 283 0.23 9.32 7.47
CA VAL A 283 0.56 10.28 6.42
C VAL A 283 1.65 11.22 6.91
N LEU A 284 2.71 11.34 6.11
CA LEU A 284 3.80 12.30 6.32
C LEU A 284 3.89 13.21 5.09
N VAL A 285 3.71 14.50 5.29
CA VAL A 285 3.84 15.53 4.25
C VAL A 285 5.19 16.22 4.42
N ALA A 286 5.96 16.29 3.34
CA ALA A 286 7.27 16.92 3.31
C ALA A 286 7.30 18.05 2.27
N ARG A 287 7.90 19.20 2.63
CA ARG A 287 8.11 20.37 1.76
C ARG A 287 9.56 20.82 1.80
N LEU A 288 9.96 21.45 0.74
CA LEU A 288 11.30 22.04 0.61
C LEU A 288 11.49 23.25 1.52
#